data_4ec050883d26861ad09e46a480efd8fc
#
_entry.id   4ec050883d26861ad09e46a480efd8fc
#
_cell.length_a   1.000
_cell.length_b   1.000
_cell.length_c   1.000
_cell.angle_alpha   90.00
_cell.angle_beta   90.00
_cell.angle_gamma   90.00
#
_symmetry.space_group_name_H-M   'P 1'
#
loop_
_entity.id
_entity.type
_entity.pdbx_description
1 polymer ?
#
loop_
_entity_poly.entity_id
_entity_poly.type
_entity_poly.pdbx_seq_one_letter_code
_entity_poly.pdbx_strand_id
1 'polypeptide(L)'
;LRALKGAGYEILCELSGVDFTKARGGIEVFYQLLDIKRARRARLKCFVPNESFLQSAAGIYKSANWAERELYDMMGVWIENHPNLARLIMPDDWFGHPLLKSYPLQGDEFAKWYEVDKIFGVDARERIGEENRNSAFVDEKDTFNFTRLYHESARGEPRPQEKILQEYQEEGGVRFVKRAKRGIYKIIT
;
A
#
# COMPACT_ATOMS: atom_id res chain seq x y z
N LEU A 1 23.25 9.32 6.71
CA LEU A 1 22.44 10.42 6.18
C LEU A 1 23.15 11.78 6.35
N ARG A 2 23.65 12.14 7.55
CA ARG A 2 24.36 13.43 7.75
C ARG A 2 25.56 13.62 6.80
N ALA A 3 26.39 12.59 6.62
CA ALA A 3 27.51 12.65 5.71
C ALA A 3 27.09 12.87 4.25
N LEU A 4 26.02 12.21 3.82
CA LEU A 4 25.47 12.38 2.47
C LEU A 4 24.92 13.79 2.27
N LYS A 5 24.23 14.35 3.26
CA LYS A 5 23.77 15.75 3.21
C LYS A 5 24.94 16.71 3.09
N GLY A 6 26.01 16.50 3.85
CA GLY A 6 27.26 17.28 3.73
C GLY A 6 27.96 17.12 2.38
N ALA A 7 27.79 15.98 1.72
CA ALA A 7 28.32 15.71 0.38
C ALA A 7 27.48 16.31 -0.77
N GLY A 8 26.36 17.00 -0.46
CA GLY A 8 25.54 17.71 -1.44
C GLY A 8 24.20 17.04 -1.76
N TYR A 9 23.85 15.93 -1.14
CA TYR A 9 22.53 15.32 -1.27
C TYR A 9 21.54 16.05 -0.36
N GLU A 10 21.06 17.19 -0.79
CA GLU A 10 20.28 18.12 0.04
C GLU A 10 18.81 17.70 0.16
N ILE A 11 18.31 16.88 -0.75
CA ILE A 11 16.89 16.49 -0.81
C ILE A 11 16.73 15.00 -0.52
N LEU A 12 15.87 14.69 0.43
CA LEU A 12 15.28 13.37 0.60
C LEU A 12 13.98 13.35 -0.22
N CYS A 13 14.00 12.63 -1.34
CA CYS A 13 12.88 12.50 -2.25
C CYS A 13 11.84 11.50 -1.73
N GLU A 14 12.33 10.42 -1.13
CA GLU A 14 11.49 9.31 -0.69
C GLU A 14 12.13 8.57 0.47
N LEU A 15 11.31 8.13 1.39
CA LEU A 15 11.65 7.19 2.44
C LEU A 15 10.50 6.18 2.50
N SER A 16 10.79 4.92 2.34
CA SER A 16 9.80 3.86 2.40
C SER A 16 10.44 2.53 2.80
N GLY A 17 9.65 1.48 2.93
CA GLY A 17 10.10 0.18 3.38
C GLY A 17 9.70 -0.94 2.44
N VAL A 18 10.39 -2.06 2.58
CA VAL A 18 10.04 -3.33 1.94
C VAL A 18 9.98 -4.40 3.01
N ASP A 19 8.86 -5.08 3.08
CA ASP A 19 8.64 -6.14 4.05
C ASP A 19 9.39 -7.42 3.67
N PHE A 20 10.38 -7.77 4.46
CA PHE A 20 11.10 -9.03 4.45
C PHE A 20 10.87 -9.84 5.72
N THR A 21 9.81 -9.58 6.47
CA THR A 21 9.53 -10.22 7.75
C THR A 21 9.55 -11.74 7.64
N LYS A 22 8.90 -12.32 6.62
CA LYS A 22 8.90 -13.77 6.40
C LYS A 22 10.24 -14.34 5.94
N ALA A 23 11.01 -13.57 5.18
CA ALA A 23 12.26 -14.06 4.55
C ALA A 23 13.51 -13.77 5.38
N ARG A 24 13.53 -12.63 6.08
CA ARG A 24 14.73 -12.15 6.77
C ARG A 24 14.46 -11.66 8.19
N GLY A 25 13.22 -11.73 8.66
CA GLY A 25 12.85 -11.31 10.00
C GLY A 25 12.91 -9.79 10.20
N GLY A 26 12.50 -9.00 9.23
CA GLY A 26 12.49 -7.54 9.37
C GLY A 26 12.10 -6.79 8.11
N ILE A 27 12.25 -5.49 8.17
CA ILE A 27 11.89 -4.55 7.11
C ILE A 27 13.13 -3.85 6.58
N GLU A 28 13.33 -3.84 5.27
CA GLU A 28 14.37 -3.05 4.63
C GLU A 28 13.84 -1.65 4.34
N VAL A 29 14.35 -0.66 5.03
CA VAL A 29 14.02 0.74 4.83
C VAL A 29 15.00 1.36 3.85
N PHE A 30 14.50 2.15 2.90
CA PHE A 30 15.34 2.84 1.94
C PHE A 30 15.07 4.34 1.91
N TYR A 31 16.11 5.09 1.65
CA TYR A 31 16.11 6.53 1.51
C TYR A 31 16.61 6.88 0.11
N GLN A 32 15.79 7.63 -0.63
CA GLN A 32 16.17 8.16 -1.94
C GLN A 32 16.61 9.60 -1.80
N LEU A 33 17.86 9.85 -2.08
CA LEU A 33 18.47 11.16 -1.94
C LEU A 33 18.82 11.76 -3.30
N LEU A 34 18.70 13.08 -3.40
CA LEU A 34 18.99 13.82 -4.62
C LEU A 34 19.94 14.98 -4.36
N ASP A 35 20.99 15.03 -5.16
CA ASP A 35 21.87 16.19 -5.35
C ASP A 35 21.44 16.88 -6.67
N ILE A 36 20.75 18.00 -6.56
CA ILE A 36 20.27 18.73 -7.73
C ILE A 36 21.43 19.33 -8.51
N LYS A 37 22.42 19.87 -7.82
CA LYS A 37 23.54 20.59 -8.45
C LYS A 37 24.34 19.70 -9.40
N ARG A 38 24.48 18.42 -9.03
CA ARG A 38 25.26 17.46 -9.82
C ARG A 38 24.37 16.45 -10.56
N ALA A 39 23.04 16.60 -10.48
CA ALA A 39 22.06 15.68 -11.05
C ALA A 39 22.31 14.21 -10.64
N ARG A 40 22.66 13.97 -9.39
CA ARG A 40 22.99 12.64 -8.86
C ARG A 40 21.95 12.16 -7.89
N ARG A 41 21.66 10.87 -7.93
CA ARG A 41 20.79 10.20 -6.98
C ARG A 41 21.58 9.17 -6.18
N ALA A 42 21.23 9.01 -4.92
CA ALA A 42 21.77 7.98 -4.06
C ALA A 42 20.63 7.26 -3.35
N ARG A 43 20.71 5.94 -3.26
CA ARG A 43 19.82 5.14 -2.44
C ARG A 43 20.59 4.57 -1.27
N LEU A 44 20.18 4.91 -0.08
CA LEU A 44 20.67 4.29 1.14
C LEU A 44 19.65 3.28 1.61
N LYS A 45 20.10 2.10 2.03
CA LYS A 45 19.26 1.05 2.58
C LYS A 45 19.68 0.73 4.01
N CYS A 46 18.71 0.47 4.85
CA CYS A 46 18.90 0.06 6.23
C CYS A 46 17.96 -1.09 6.53
N PHE A 47 18.47 -2.16 7.12
CA PHE A 47 17.63 -3.26 7.55
C PHE A 47 17.27 -3.09 9.02
N VAL A 48 15.98 -3.14 9.31
CA VAL A 48 15.41 -3.03 10.65
C VAL A 48 14.86 -4.41 11.02
N PRO A 49 15.51 -5.15 11.91
CA PRO A 49 15.00 -6.42 12.41
C PRO A 49 13.65 -6.24 13.12
N ASN A 50 12.89 -7.32 13.21
CA ASN A 50 11.68 -7.34 14.01
C ASN A 50 12.00 -6.92 15.46
N GLU A 51 11.06 -6.22 16.09
CA GLU A 51 11.20 -5.71 17.47
C GLU A 51 12.34 -4.69 17.65
N SER A 52 12.92 -4.20 16.57
CA SER A 52 13.92 -3.14 16.57
C SER A 52 13.30 -1.80 16.16
N PHE A 53 14.09 -0.76 16.23
CA PHE A 53 13.66 0.59 15.89
C PHE A 53 14.62 1.26 14.90
N LEU A 54 14.12 2.28 14.25
CA LEU A 54 14.86 3.16 13.36
C LEU A 54 15.06 4.52 14.03
N GLN A 55 16.22 5.11 13.90
CA GLN A 55 16.44 6.47 14.36
C GLN A 55 15.85 7.48 13.38
N SER A 56 15.13 8.48 13.89
CA SER A 56 14.54 9.52 13.07
C SER A 56 15.57 10.31 12.26
N ALA A 57 15.28 10.51 11.00
CA ALA A 57 16.01 11.40 10.11
C ALA A 57 15.37 12.80 10.01
N ALA A 58 14.28 13.08 10.73
CA ALA A 58 13.56 14.35 10.67
C ALA A 58 14.43 15.55 11.05
N GLY A 59 15.40 15.36 11.95
CA GLY A 59 16.40 16.37 12.30
C GLY A 59 17.44 16.64 11.21
N ILE A 60 17.52 15.77 10.20
CA ILE A 60 18.45 15.91 9.08
C ILE A 60 17.69 16.43 7.85
N TYR A 61 16.57 15.77 7.52
CA TYR A 61 15.71 16.13 6.39
C TYR A 61 14.29 16.36 6.89
N LYS A 62 13.78 17.57 6.72
CA LYS A 62 12.43 17.92 7.18
C LYS A 62 11.34 17.05 6.53
N SER A 63 11.54 16.66 5.28
CA SER A 63 10.62 15.76 4.56
C SER A 63 10.51 14.37 5.17
N ALA A 64 11.52 13.94 5.93
CA ALA A 64 11.48 12.65 6.62
C ALA A 64 10.34 12.55 7.63
N ASN A 65 9.95 13.65 8.27
CA ASN A 65 8.89 13.65 9.27
C ASN A 65 7.62 12.94 8.78
N TRP A 66 7.11 13.31 7.61
CA TRP A 66 5.90 12.71 7.07
C TRP A 66 6.12 11.30 6.56
N ALA A 67 7.22 11.05 5.88
CA ALA A 67 7.54 9.75 5.33
C ALA A 67 7.84 8.70 6.43
N GLU A 68 8.39 9.12 7.56
CA GLU A 68 8.58 8.27 8.73
C GLU A 68 7.25 7.91 9.40
N ARG A 69 6.31 8.85 9.47
CA ARG A 69 4.97 8.56 9.97
C ARG A 69 4.23 7.58 9.07
N GLU A 70 4.36 7.73 7.75
CA GLU A 70 3.81 6.77 6.79
C GLU A 70 4.43 5.39 6.97
N LEU A 71 5.74 5.31 7.12
CA LEU A 71 6.44 4.04 7.36
C LEU A 71 5.98 3.35 8.65
N TYR A 72 5.81 4.12 9.70
CA TYR A 72 5.24 3.63 10.96
C TYR A 72 3.80 3.15 10.77
N ASP A 73 2.96 3.98 10.16
CA ASP A 73 1.53 3.71 10.00
C ASP A 73 1.28 2.47 9.13
N MET A 74 1.96 2.40 7.99
CA MET A 74 1.71 1.36 6.99
C MET A 74 2.46 0.06 7.24
N MET A 75 3.64 0.11 7.87
CA MET A 75 4.52 -1.06 8.02
C MET A 75 4.91 -1.36 9.46
N GLY A 76 4.51 -0.54 10.43
CA GLY A 76 4.76 -0.79 11.86
C GLY A 76 6.20 -0.58 12.30
N VAL A 77 7.02 0.10 11.53
CA VAL A 77 8.41 0.39 11.94
C VAL A 77 8.41 1.46 13.02
N TRP A 78 8.87 1.10 14.21
CA TRP A 78 9.03 2.08 15.29
C TRP A 78 10.18 3.03 15.01
N ILE A 79 9.93 4.34 15.16
CA ILE A 79 10.93 5.37 14.88
C ILE A 79 11.22 6.18 16.14
N GLU A 80 12.40 5.96 16.66
CA GLU A 80 12.86 6.61 17.88
C GLU A 80 13.28 8.05 17.61
N ASN A 81 13.04 8.91 18.58
CA ASN A 81 13.31 10.36 18.50
C ASN A 81 12.58 11.08 17.37
N HIS A 82 11.47 10.53 16.91
CA HIS A 82 10.58 11.24 15.99
C HIS A 82 9.80 12.32 16.77
N PRO A 83 9.68 13.55 16.26
CA PRO A 83 9.04 14.65 16.97
C PRO A 83 7.55 14.40 17.28
N ASN A 84 6.85 13.66 16.43
CA ASN A 84 5.45 13.31 16.61
C ASN A 84 5.13 12.05 15.81
N LEU A 85 5.38 10.87 16.39
CA LEU A 85 5.09 9.59 15.74
C LEU A 85 3.62 9.22 15.94
N ALA A 86 2.78 9.65 15.02
CA ALA A 86 1.36 9.36 14.98
C ALA A 86 0.98 8.81 13.61
N ARG A 87 -0.13 8.09 13.53
CA ARG A 87 -0.65 7.61 12.25
C ARG A 87 -0.88 8.77 11.29
N LEU A 88 -0.78 8.51 10.01
CA LEU A 88 -0.88 9.52 8.95
C LEU A 88 -2.04 9.25 7.99
N ILE A 89 -2.16 8.02 7.55
CA ILE A 89 -3.11 7.60 6.53
C ILE A 89 -4.29 6.87 7.16
N MET A 90 -3.98 5.91 8.04
CA MET A 90 -5.01 5.16 8.74
C MET A 90 -5.56 5.95 9.91
N PRO A 91 -6.84 5.73 10.30
CA PRO A 91 -7.40 6.26 11.52
C PRO A 91 -6.60 5.86 12.76
N ASP A 92 -6.68 6.66 13.82
CA ASP A 92 -5.91 6.41 15.05
C ASP A 92 -6.28 5.09 15.74
N ASP A 93 -7.52 4.66 15.59
CA ASP A 93 -8.07 3.42 16.14
C ASP A 93 -7.98 2.22 15.18
N TRP A 94 -7.28 2.38 14.04
CA TRP A 94 -7.08 1.28 13.11
C TRP A 94 -6.15 0.22 13.68
N PHE A 95 -6.52 -1.03 13.51
CA PHE A 95 -5.71 -2.17 13.95
C PHE A 95 -4.80 -2.69 12.84
N GLY A 96 -3.52 -2.86 13.15
CA GLY A 96 -2.52 -3.41 12.24
C GLY A 96 -1.88 -2.40 11.28
N HIS A 97 -1.12 -2.93 10.34
CA HIS A 97 -0.31 -2.17 9.37
C HIS A 97 -0.53 -2.73 7.97
N PRO A 98 -1.28 -2.01 7.11
CA PRO A 98 -1.81 -2.56 5.86
C PRO A 98 -0.79 -2.97 4.80
N LEU A 99 0.42 -2.43 4.83
CA LEU A 99 1.46 -2.79 3.86
C LEU A 99 2.33 -3.98 4.26
N LEU A 100 2.11 -4.55 5.42
CA LEU A 100 2.76 -5.80 5.78
C LEU A 100 2.19 -6.95 4.93
N LYS A 101 3.07 -7.82 4.42
CA LYS A 101 2.66 -9.02 3.67
C LYS A 101 1.89 -10.05 4.50
N SER A 102 1.91 -9.91 5.81
CA SER A 102 1.08 -10.70 6.73
C SER A 102 -0.33 -10.13 6.89
N TYR A 103 -0.53 -8.86 6.53
CA TYR A 103 -1.84 -8.24 6.57
C TYR A 103 -2.70 -8.76 5.40
N PRO A 104 -3.96 -9.18 5.62
CA PRO A 104 -4.82 -9.68 4.57
C PRO A 104 -5.06 -8.63 3.48
N LEU A 105 -4.92 -9.02 2.22
CA LEU A 105 -5.08 -8.12 1.08
C LEU A 105 -6.47 -7.47 1.02
N GLN A 106 -7.49 -8.21 1.41
CA GLN A 106 -8.88 -7.73 1.46
C GLN A 106 -9.28 -7.18 2.84
N GLY A 107 -8.30 -6.98 3.72
CA GLY A 107 -8.55 -6.65 5.12
C GLY A 107 -8.99 -7.84 5.96
N ASP A 108 -8.93 -7.66 7.26
CA ASP A 108 -9.49 -8.60 8.24
C ASP A 108 -10.97 -8.29 8.52
N GLU A 109 -11.57 -9.00 9.45
CA GLU A 109 -12.96 -8.78 9.84
C GLU A 109 -13.19 -7.39 10.43
N PHE A 110 -12.21 -6.84 11.13
CA PHE A 110 -12.26 -5.48 11.65
C PHE A 110 -12.31 -4.45 10.50
N ALA A 111 -11.44 -4.59 9.50
CA ALA A 111 -11.41 -3.69 8.35
C ALA A 111 -12.73 -3.70 7.56
N LYS A 112 -13.34 -4.86 7.40
CA LYS A 112 -14.58 -5.00 6.64
C LYS A 112 -15.77 -4.29 7.28
N TRP A 113 -15.81 -4.24 8.61
CA TRP A 113 -16.91 -3.63 9.35
C TRP A 113 -16.59 -2.22 9.84
N TYR A 114 -15.37 -1.75 9.69
CA TYR A 114 -14.91 -0.49 10.29
C TYR A 114 -15.84 0.69 10.00
N GLU A 115 -16.18 0.93 8.74
CA GLU A 115 -17.04 2.04 8.35
C GLU A 115 -18.47 1.86 8.87
N VAL A 116 -19.01 0.66 8.79
CA VAL A 116 -20.35 0.35 9.28
C VAL A 116 -20.44 0.60 10.77
N ASP A 117 -19.48 0.10 11.53
CA ASP A 117 -19.47 0.27 12.98
C ASP A 117 -19.32 1.73 13.42
N LYS A 118 -18.53 2.50 12.68
CA LYS A 118 -18.33 3.93 12.95
C LYS A 118 -19.54 4.78 12.64
N ILE A 119 -20.26 4.49 11.57
CA ILE A 119 -21.35 5.30 11.09
C ILE A 119 -22.69 4.88 11.74
N PHE A 120 -22.93 3.59 11.85
CA PHE A 120 -24.22 3.02 12.23
C PHE A 120 -24.20 2.26 13.56
N GLY A 121 -23.01 1.99 14.11
CA GLY A 121 -22.83 1.16 15.29
C GLY A 121 -22.85 -0.35 15.00
N VAL A 122 -22.29 -1.11 15.90
CA VAL A 122 -22.13 -2.58 15.79
C VAL A 122 -23.48 -3.29 15.62
N ASP A 123 -24.52 -2.79 16.25
CA ASP A 123 -25.87 -3.37 16.17
C ASP A 123 -26.51 -3.27 14.79
N ALA A 124 -25.93 -2.44 13.93
CA ALA A 124 -26.42 -2.28 12.57
C ALA A 124 -25.95 -3.40 11.63
N ARG A 125 -24.98 -4.21 12.03
CA ARG A 125 -24.41 -5.27 11.21
C ARG A 125 -25.47 -6.27 10.70
N GLU A 126 -26.40 -6.67 11.57
CA GLU A 126 -27.47 -7.58 11.19
C GLU A 126 -28.42 -7.00 10.13
N ARG A 127 -28.65 -5.68 10.18
CA ARG A 127 -29.54 -5.00 9.23
C ARG A 127 -28.90 -4.73 7.89
N ILE A 128 -27.60 -4.43 7.93
CA ILE A 128 -26.84 -4.08 6.73
C ILE A 128 -26.44 -5.35 5.95
N GLY A 129 -26.16 -6.42 6.67
CA GLY A 129 -25.72 -7.68 6.08
C GLY A 129 -24.27 -7.61 5.55
N GLU A 130 -23.70 -8.78 5.35
CA GLU A 130 -22.32 -8.88 4.88
C GLU A 130 -22.09 -8.31 3.48
N GLU A 131 -23.11 -8.36 2.65
CA GLU A 131 -23.06 -7.89 1.26
C GLU A 131 -22.77 -6.40 1.14
N ASN A 132 -23.23 -5.63 2.11
CA ASN A 132 -23.15 -4.17 2.10
C ASN A 132 -22.12 -3.61 3.09
N ARG A 133 -21.37 -4.46 3.77
CA ARG A 133 -20.44 -4.04 4.82
C ARG A 133 -19.23 -3.26 4.33
N ASN A 134 -18.89 -3.40 3.07
CA ASN A 134 -17.73 -2.75 2.47
C ASN A 134 -18.01 -2.42 1.01
N SER A 135 -18.13 -1.15 0.71
CA SER A 135 -18.38 -0.67 -0.66
C SER A 135 -17.26 -0.99 -1.65
N ALA A 136 -16.05 -1.18 -1.16
CA ALA A 136 -14.93 -1.62 -1.97
C ALA A 136 -14.83 -3.15 -2.09
N PHE A 137 -15.59 -3.87 -1.30
CA PHE A 137 -15.65 -5.32 -1.35
C PHE A 137 -16.69 -5.75 -2.38
N VAL A 138 -16.21 -6.16 -3.51
CA VAL A 138 -17.07 -6.64 -4.58
C VAL A 138 -17.29 -8.12 -4.40
N ASP A 139 -18.53 -8.49 -4.24
CA ASP A 139 -18.90 -9.89 -4.24
C ASP A 139 -18.98 -10.45 -5.67
N GLU A 140 -19.19 -11.74 -5.78
CA GLU A 140 -19.34 -12.41 -7.08
C GLU A 140 -20.55 -11.92 -7.87
N LYS A 141 -21.50 -11.26 -7.20
CA LYS A 141 -22.74 -10.74 -7.80
C LYS A 141 -22.68 -9.26 -8.10
N ASP A 142 -21.52 -8.65 -8.00
CA ASP A 142 -21.40 -7.22 -8.29
C ASP A 142 -21.77 -6.91 -9.74
N THR A 143 -22.99 -6.44 -9.89
CA THR A 143 -23.56 -6.10 -11.19
C THR A 143 -22.99 -4.81 -11.77
N PHE A 144 -22.35 -3.99 -10.95
CA PHE A 144 -21.77 -2.73 -11.39
C PHE A 144 -20.32 -2.85 -11.83
N ASN A 145 -19.69 -3.96 -11.56
CA ASN A 145 -18.29 -4.22 -11.92
C ASN A 145 -17.33 -3.10 -11.50
N PHE A 146 -17.59 -2.49 -10.38
CA PHE A 146 -16.86 -1.30 -9.96
C PHE A 146 -15.38 -1.60 -9.72
N THR A 147 -15.08 -2.77 -9.20
CA THR A 147 -13.73 -3.23 -8.95
C THR A 147 -13.29 -4.32 -9.92
N ARG A 148 -14.23 -4.90 -10.62
CA ARG A 148 -14.00 -5.95 -11.59
C ARG A 148 -14.27 -5.45 -12.99
N LEU A 149 -13.53 -4.46 -13.41
CA LEU A 149 -13.74 -3.88 -14.73
C LEU A 149 -13.86 -4.95 -15.81
N TYR A 150 -15.00 -5.00 -16.44
CA TYR A 150 -15.26 -5.78 -17.66
C TYR A 150 -15.30 -7.30 -17.54
N HIS A 151 -15.30 -7.87 -16.38
CA HIS A 151 -15.29 -9.34 -16.36
C HIS A 151 -16.67 -9.97 -16.24
N GLU A 152 -17.67 -9.24 -15.83
CA GLU A 152 -19.05 -9.72 -15.81
C GLU A 152 -20.01 -8.73 -16.43
N SER A 153 -20.99 -9.26 -17.15
CA SER A 153 -22.13 -8.47 -17.57
C SER A 153 -23.15 -8.42 -16.44
N ALA A 154 -24.15 -7.55 -16.58
CA ALA A 154 -25.26 -7.46 -15.64
C ALA A 154 -26.02 -8.79 -15.43
N ARG A 155 -25.75 -9.79 -16.22
CA ARG A 155 -26.31 -11.16 -16.11
C ARG A 155 -25.30 -12.19 -15.64
N GLY A 156 -24.13 -11.78 -15.20
CA GLY A 156 -23.08 -12.68 -14.74
C GLY A 156 -22.33 -13.43 -15.83
N GLU A 157 -22.60 -13.15 -17.09
CA GLU A 157 -21.87 -13.78 -18.19
C GLU A 157 -20.79 -12.85 -18.74
N PRO A 158 -19.50 -13.21 -18.61
CA PRO A 158 -18.43 -12.38 -19.13
C PRO A 158 -18.41 -12.39 -20.65
N ARG A 159 -18.24 -11.24 -21.25
CA ARG A 159 -18.00 -11.12 -22.68
C ARG A 159 -16.59 -11.62 -23.03
N PRO A 160 -16.33 -11.99 -24.27
CA PRO A 160 -15.02 -12.53 -24.66
C PRO A 160 -13.84 -11.63 -24.31
N GLN A 161 -14.03 -10.34 -24.40
CA GLN A 161 -13.01 -9.36 -24.03
C GLN A 161 -12.83 -9.24 -22.51
N GLU A 162 -13.89 -9.39 -21.77
CA GLU A 162 -13.90 -9.36 -20.33
C GLU A 162 -13.21 -10.57 -19.73
N LYS A 163 -13.33 -11.73 -20.36
CA LYS A 163 -12.59 -12.91 -19.94
C LYS A 163 -11.09 -12.71 -19.94
N ILE A 164 -10.59 -12.02 -20.94
CA ILE A 164 -9.16 -11.72 -21.01
C ILE A 164 -8.74 -10.81 -19.85
N LEU A 165 -9.54 -9.81 -19.53
CA LEU A 165 -9.25 -8.90 -18.43
C LEU A 165 -9.40 -9.59 -17.07
N GLN A 166 -10.37 -10.46 -16.95
CA GLN A 166 -10.58 -11.26 -15.74
C GLN A 166 -9.36 -12.15 -15.45
N GLU A 167 -8.85 -12.84 -16.44
CA GLU A 167 -7.63 -13.64 -16.28
C GLU A 167 -6.46 -12.82 -15.74
N TYR A 168 -6.33 -11.56 -16.16
CA TYR A 168 -5.29 -10.70 -15.66
C TYR A 168 -5.47 -10.28 -14.23
N GLN A 169 -6.69 -10.08 -13.81
CA GLN A 169 -6.98 -9.72 -12.43
C GLN A 169 -6.84 -10.91 -11.48
N GLU A 170 -7.25 -12.08 -11.91
CA GLU A 170 -7.10 -13.30 -11.13
C GLU A 170 -5.64 -13.66 -10.88
N GLU A 171 -4.77 -13.39 -11.83
CA GLU A 171 -3.34 -13.54 -11.68
C GLU A 171 -2.66 -12.41 -10.90
N GLY A 172 -3.45 -11.46 -10.39
CA GLY A 172 -2.98 -10.43 -9.46
C GLY A 172 -2.09 -9.34 -10.05
N GLY A 173 -2.20 -9.06 -11.32
CA GLY A 173 -1.40 -8.02 -11.94
C GLY A 173 -1.95 -7.48 -13.24
N VAL A 174 -1.67 -6.26 -13.49
CA VAL A 174 -1.88 -5.70 -14.82
C VAL A 174 -0.84 -6.29 -15.75
N ARG A 175 -1.28 -7.13 -16.61
CA ARG A 175 -0.43 -7.66 -17.60
C ARG A 175 -0.69 -7.01 -18.90
N PHE A 176 0.34 -6.65 -19.52
CA PHE A 176 0.22 -6.20 -20.85
C PHE A 176 0.37 -7.33 -21.77
N VAL A 177 -0.62 -7.71 -22.37
CA VAL A 177 -0.67 -8.70 -23.34
C VAL A 177 -0.03 -8.17 -24.54
N LYS A 178 0.75 -8.93 -25.11
CA LYS A 178 1.30 -8.69 -26.38
C LYS A 178 0.30 -8.11 -27.32
N ARG A 179 0.68 -7.06 -27.86
CA ARG A 179 0.07 -6.65 -29.04
C ARG A 179 0.16 -7.72 -30.06
N ALA A 180 -0.93 -8.28 -30.35
CA ALA A 180 -0.99 -9.40 -31.27
C ALA A 180 -0.58 -9.02 -32.66
N LYS A 181 -0.90 -7.84 -33.09
CA LYS A 181 -0.52 -7.28 -34.36
C LYS A 181 -0.56 -5.78 -34.25
N ARG A 182 -0.01 -5.12 -35.25
CA ARG A 182 0.06 -3.69 -35.28
C ARG A 182 -0.91 -2.93 -34.43
N GLY A 183 -0.43 -2.25 -33.54
CA GLY A 183 -1.13 -1.19 -32.88
C GLY A 183 -2.07 -1.60 -31.80
N ILE A 184 -2.36 -2.81 -31.63
CA ILE A 184 -3.24 -3.28 -30.61
C ILE A 184 -2.47 -3.81 -29.44
N TYR A 185 -2.67 -3.24 -28.37
CA TYR A 185 -2.16 -3.66 -27.13
C TYR A 185 -3.05 -4.54 -26.48
N LYS A 186 -2.48 -5.36 -26.16
CA LYS A 186 -2.69 -6.18 -25.25
C LYS A 186 -1.75 -6.11 -24.21
N ILE A 187 -1.85 -5.91 -23.30
CA ILE A 187 -1.08 -5.98 -22.32
C ILE A 187 -1.39 -6.34 -21.39
N ILE A 188 -1.04 -6.62 -20.77
CA ILE A 188 -0.96 -6.93 -20.08
C ILE A 188 -0.20 -7.15 -19.13
N THR A 189 0.16 -6.99 -18.37
CA THR A 189 0.66 -7.32 -17.27
C THR A 189 1.14 -6.84 -16.35
#